data_39cdd0ff133c1bcf8dac1845fd17767a
#
_entry.id   39cdd0ff133c1bcf8dac1845fd17767a
#
_cell.length_a   1.000
_cell.length_b   1.000
_cell.length_c   1.000
_cell.angle_alpha   90.00
_cell.angle_beta   90.00
_cell.angle_gamma   90.00
#
_symmetry.space_group_name_H-M   'P 1'
#
loop_
_entity.id
_entity.type
_entity.pdbx_description
1 polymer ?
#
loop_
_entity_poly.entity_id
_entity_poly.type
_entity_poly.pdbx_seq_one_letter_code
_entity_poly.pdbx_strand_id
1 'polypeptide(L)'
;GNKLPGEVFVKFDDNTYKLQQITPSTFSYKFNKVQENIDFHLTASGFDSRDYTIEVLPKPLILSFEAMLDYPNYTGRKDETIRNVGDLVVPVGTEIKWRFFSENTTEIAVKFADSLHQTTRSSENEFTISTLAMEAIPYKIGVSNAKVKNADSISYALSVIPDEFPAVTVQRFEDSTNNKFLNFLGEISDDYGLRVLNFHYELERVDGIGDLIDAGAERESVPFSPFSKRSQFTYSWDLNQLGVQPGDKITYYFEVWDNDGVNGSKSARTAKMIFEMPTLDEFEEMAEERNEEIKDELSETIKDVKELTDDIQDLQDKMMEKKELNWEDKKAIEELLEKQQNVEQQVEEIKEKYNKNLTDQNDFKEVSERIMEK
;
A
#
# COMPACT_ATOMS: atom_id res chain seq x y z
N GLY A 1 56.47 58.50 38.61
CA GLY A 1 57.09 58.84 37.35
C GLY A 1 56.38 58.19 36.16
N ASN A 2 55.88 58.98 35.23
CA ASN A 2 55.12 58.52 34.03
C ASN A 2 56.03 58.02 32.88
N LYS A 3 56.93 57.09 33.21
CA LYS A 3 57.72 56.47 32.16
C LYS A 3 57.16 55.13 31.78
N LEU A 4 56.64 55.01 30.56
CA LEU A 4 56.16 53.74 30.04
C LEU A 4 57.32 52.76 29.99
N PRO A 5 57.11 51.45 30.35
CA PRO A 5 58.12 50.41 30.23
C PRO A 5 58.44 50.15 28.77
N GLY A 6 59.72 49.99 28.44
CA GLY A 6 60.15 49.64 27.10
C GLY A 6 59.99 48.18 26.75
N GLU A 7 59.91 47.35 27.77
CA GLU A 7 59.74 45.87 27.64
C GLU A 7 58.84 45.37 28.77
N VAL A 8 57.97 44.47 28.42
CA VAL A 8 57.05 43.73 29.35
C VAL A 8 57.23 42.24 29.11
N PHE A 9 57.24 41.48 30.19
CA PHE A 9 57.35 40.02 30.15
C PHE A 9 56.16 39.39 30.85
N VAL A 10 55.77 38.22 30.44
CA VAL A 10 54.81 37.32 31.15
C VAL A 10 55.60 36.13 31.76
N LYS A 11 55.30 35.85 33.00
CA LYS A 11 55.88 34.68 33.70
C LYS A 11 54.76 33.69 34.01
N PHE A 12 54.97 32.44 33.58
CA PHE A 12 54.15 31.27 33.89
C PHE A 12 54.99 30.00 33.73
N ASP A 13 54.63 28.93 34.41
CA ASP A 13 55.34 27.64 34.40
C ASP A 13 56.86 27.79 34.58
N ASP A 14 57.30 28.63 35.52
CA ASP A 14 58.69 28.95 35.80
C ASP A 14 59.46 29.59 34.60
N ASN A 15 58.80 29.92 33.54
CA ASN A 15 59.36 30.53 32.36
C ASN A 15 59.01 32.02 32.23
N THR A 16 59.87 32.79 31.55
CA THR A 16 59.63 34.20 31.28
C THR A 16 59.65 34.44 29.76
N TYR A 17 58.57 35.01 29.25
CA TYR A 17 58.42 35.31 27.83
C TYR A 17 58.20 36.80 27.60
N LYS A 18 58.88 37.33 26.60
CA LYS A 18 58.74 38.76 26.22
C LYS A 18 57.45 38.98 25.44
N LEU A 19 56.70 40.02 25.80
CA LEU A 19 55.50 40.44 25.08
C LEU A 19 55.91 41.22 23.82
N GLN A 20 55.13 41.07 22.76
CA GLN A 20 55.25 41.86 21.53
C GLN A 20 54.66 43.25 21.80
N GLN A 21 55.42 44.29 21.57
CA GLN A 21 54.92 45.65 21.64
C GLN A 21 54.14 46.00 20.37
N ILE A 22 52.85 46.39 20.53
CA ILE A 22 51.96 46.80 19.44
C ILE A 22 51.95 48.32 19.32
N THR A 23 51.86 49.01 20.44
CA THR A 23 51.98 50.48 20.55
C THR A 23 52.90 50.84 21.72
N PRO A 24 53.31 52.13 21.87
CA PRO A 24 54.16 52.52 22.99
C PRO A 24 53.63 52.13 24.40
N SER A 25 52.30 51.91 24.55
CA SER A 25 51.66 51.56 25.80
C SER A 25 50.93 50.22 25.80
N THR A 26 50.94 49.50 24.67
CA THR A 26 50.17 48.22 24.50
C THR A 26 51.10 47.09 24.14
N PHE A 27 51.02 46.04 24.92
CA PHE A 27 51.80 44.81 24.71
C PHE A 27 50.85 43.62 24.58
N SER A 28 51.24 42.61 23.78
CA SER A 28 50.45 41.40 23.53
C SER A 28 51.29 40.15 23.69
N TYR A 29 50.70 39.13 24.27
CA TYR A 29 51.25 37.78 24.29
C TYR A 29 50.13 36.77 23.92
N LYS A 30 50.43 35.83 23.08
CA LYS A 30 49.46 34.79 22.65
C LYS A 30 49.83 33.46 23.30
N PHE A 31 49.02 33.01 24.24
CA PHE A 31 49.10 31.66 24.74
C PHE A 31 48.55 30.68 23.68
N ASN A 32 49.35 29.67 23.31
CA ASN A 32 49.03 28.69 22.31
C ASN A 32 48.71 27.34 22.96
N LYS A 33 47.67 26.62 22.45
CA LYS A 33 47.30 25.26 22.90
C LYS A 33 47.17 25.15 24.44
N VAL A 34 46.41 26.08 25.03
CA VAL A 34 46.13 26.07 26.47
C VAL A 34 45.22 24.89 26.79
N GLN A 35 45.76 23.90 27.51
CA GLN A 35 45.03 22.67 27.89
C GLN A 35 44.73 22.60 29.37
N GLU A 36 45.49 23.34 30.18
CA GLU A 36 45.35 23.43 31.64
C GLU A 36 45.29 24.89 32.06
N ASN A 37 44.86 25.14 33.28
CA ASN A 37 44.80 26.48 33.82
C ASN A 37 46.22 27.04 33.90
N ILE A 38 46.38 28.31 33.50
CA ILE A 38 47.67 29.01 33.51
C ILE A 38 47.58 30.16 34.50
N ASP A 39 48.34 30.10 35.58
CA ASP A 39 48.58 31.23 36.45
C ASP A 39 49.77 32.04 35.93
N PHE A 40 49.59 33.31 35.72
CA PHE A 40 50.66 34.16 35.21
C PHE A 40 50.63 35.55 35.85
N HIS A 41 51.81 36.18 35.85
CA HIS A 41 51.92 37.60 36.13
C HIS A 41 52.81 38.29 35.09
N LEU A 42 52.65 39.60 35.05
CA LEU A 42 53.40 40.45 34.16
C LEU A 42 54.51 41.12 34.96
N THR A 43 55.71 41.21 34.33
CA THR A 43 56.80 41.95 34.94
C THR A 43 57.37 43.01 33.99
N ALA A 44 57.63 44.17 34.50
CA ALA A 44 58.15 45.28 33.70
C ALA A 44 59.00 46.21 34.57
N SER A 45 60.24 46.56 34.16
CA SER A 45 61.14 47.47 34.86
C SER A 45 61.37 47.07 36.34
N GLY A 46 61.35 45.78 36.67
CA GLY A 46 61.54 45.26 38.02
C GLY A 46 60.32 45.28 38.93
N PHE A 47 59.11 45.57 38.39
CA PHE A 47 57.88 45.51 39.11
C PHE A 47 57.03 44.34 38.56
N ASP A 48 56.41 43.58 39.44
CA ASP A 48 55.47 42.52 39.13
C ASP A 48 54.02 42.99 39.27
N SER A 49 53.15 42.53 38.37
CA SER A 49 51.69 42.72 38.50
C SER A 49 51.12 41.77 39.57
N ARG A 50 49.87 41.94 39.87
CA ARG A 50 49.07 40.87 40.55
C ARG A 50 49.04 39.62 39.64
N ASP A 51 48.81 38.50 40.26
CA ASP A 51 48.57 37.24 39.54
C ASP A 51 47.26 37.26 38.80
N TYR A 52 47.25 36.66 37.60
CA TYR A 52 46.10 36.43 36.76
C TYR A 52 46.03 34.97 36.40
N THR A 53 44.82 34.45 36.24
CA THR A 53 44.57 33.07 35.88
C THR A 53 43.81 33.00 34.57
N ILE A 54 44.28 32.21 33.63
CA ILE A 54 43.51 31.73 32.48
C ILE A 54 42.88 30.42 32.90
N GLU A 55 41.53 30.40 33.04
CA GLU A 55 40.79 29.18 33.38
C GLU A 55 40.42 28.45 32.06
N VAL A 56 40.79 27.18 31.94
CA VAL A 56 40.35 26.31 30.83
C VAL A 56 39.02 25.71 31.20
N LEU A 57 38.01 26.01 30.41
CA LEU A 57 36.66 25.45 30.62
C LEU A 57 36.54 24.14 29.85
N PRO A 58 36.23 23.01 30.51
CA PRO A 58 36.04 21.74 29.85
C PRO A 58 34.83 21.86 28.88
N LYS A 59 35.07 21.60 27.59
CA LYS A 59 34.03 21.65 26.57
C LYS A 59 33.14 20.41 26.68
N PRO A 60 31.81 20.56 26.86
CA PRO A 60 30.91 19.43 26.78
C PRO A 60 30.81 18.90 25.35
N LEU A 61 30.79 17.58 25.19
CA LEU A 61 30.71 16.95 23.88
C LEU A 61 30.01 15.60 23.94
N ILE A 62 29.40 15.21 22.81
CA ILE A 62 28.86 13.88 22.57
C ILE A 62 29.96 13.03 21.92
N LEU A 63 30.31 11.91 22.54
CA LEU A 63 31.27 10.96 22.01
C LEU A 63 30.65 10.05 20.97
N SER A 64 29.45 9.55 21.28
CA SER A 64 28.67 8.69 20.41
C SER A 64 27.19 8.70 20.86
N PHE A 65 26.33 8.22 20.00
CA PHE A 65 24.93 7.97 20.35
C PHE A 65 24.35 6.77 19.60
N GLU A 66 23.32 6.20 20.16
CA GLU A 66 22.54 5.11 19.59
C GLU A 66 21.07 5.52 19.51
N ALA A 67 20.41 5.15 18.43
CA ALA A 67 18.95 5.23 18.27
C ALA A 67 18.41 3.79 18.26
N MET A 68 17.66 3.43 19.27
CA MET A 68 16.92 2.17 19.35
C MET A 68 15.55 2.42 18.76
N LEU A 69 15.19 1.64 17.72
CA LEU A 69 13.95 1.74 16.97
C LEU A 69 13.07 0.54 17.33
N ASP A 70 11.94 0.81 17.99
CA ASP A 70 10.90 -0.16 18.31
C ASP A 70 9.76 0.06 17.29
N TYR A 71 9.68 -0.85 16.32
CA TYR A 71 8.74 -0.74 15.21
C TYR A 71 7.35 -1.23 15.60
N PRO A 72 6.27 -0.56 15.16
CA PRO A 72 4.92 -1.05 15.40
C PRO A 72 4.72 -2.47 14.85
N ASN A 73 4.02 -3.30 15.59
CA ASN A 73 3.80 -4.71 15.27
C ASN A 73 3.19 -4.93 13.88
N TYR A 74 2.35 -4.01 13.41
CA TYR A 74 1.69 -4.12 12.10
C TYR A 74 2.68 -4.12 10.93
N THR A 75 3.87 -3.51 11.10
CA THR A 75 4.90 -3.45 10.06
C THR A 75 5.61 -4.79 9.82
N GLY A 76 5.56 -5.69 10.81
CA GLY A 76 6.29 -6.95 10.80
C GLY A 76 7.82 -6.80 10.84
N ARG A 77 8.33 -5.57 11.08
CA ARG A 77 9.77 -5.30 11.21
C ARG A 77 10.27 -5.73 12.58
N LYS A 78 11.54 -6.11 12.62
CA LYS A 78 12.24 -6.39 13.89
C LYS A 78 12.90 -5.12 14.37
N ASP A 79 12.85 -4.89 15.68
CA ASP A 79 13.54 -3.78 16.33
C ASP A 79 15.03 -3.77 16.00
N GLU A 80 15.57 -2.58 15.86
CA GLU A 80 16.99 -2.40 15.54
C GLU A 80 17.62 -1.24 16.31
N THR A 81 18.95 -1.27 16.40
CA THR A 81 19.73 -0.19 17.01
C THR A 81 20.72 0.36 15.99
N ILE A 82 20.60 1.64 15.71
CA ILE A 82 21.44 2.38 14.77
C ILE A 82 22.43 3.23 15.56
N ARG A 83 23.71 3.24 15.16
CA ARG A 83 24.77 3.95 15.87
C ARG A 83 25.31 5.12 15.07
N ASN A 84 25.41 6.29 15.72
CA ASN A 84 25.99 7.52 15.15
C ASN A 84 25.34 7.98 13.83
N VAL A 85 24.08 7.61 13.60
CA VAL A 85 23.26 8.08 12.48
C VAL A 85 22.11 8.87 13.08
N GLY A 86 22.01 10.13 12.72
CA GLY A 86 20.99 11.02 13.25
C GLY A 86 19.82 11.21 12.27
N ASP A 87 20.07 11.17 10.96
CA ASP A 87 18.98 11.18 9.99
C ASP A 87 18.30 9.81 9.96
N LEU A 88 17.04 9.78 10.40
CA LEU A 88 16.26 8.55 10.54
C LEU A 88 15.09 8.54 9.57
N VAL A 89 14.80 7.36 9.01
CA VAL A 89 13.62 7.11 8.16
C VAL A 89 12.90 5.89 8.73
N VAL A 90 11.73 6.11 9.31
CA VAL A 90 10.98 5.08 10.05
C VAL A 90 9.50 5.06 9.67
N PRO A 91 8.80 3.93 9.78
CA PRO A 91 7.35 3.88 9.68
C PRO A 91 6.65 4.74 10.75
N VAL A 92 5.47 5.22 10.45
CA VAL A 92 4.61 5.92 11.41
C VAL A 92 4.35 5.04 12.64
N GLY A 93 4.42 5.64 13.84
CA GLY A 93 4.22 4.94 15.11
C GLY A 93 5.46 4.24 15.65
N THR A 94 6.64 4.40 15.03
CA THR A 94 7.89 3.85 15.58
C THR A 94 8.27 4.60 16.85
N GLU A 95 8.51 3.89 17.95
CA GLU A 95 9.11 4.47 19.15
C GLU A 95 10.62 4.54 18.98
N ILE A 96 11.20 5.73 19.13
CA ILE A 96 12.63 5.96 19.00
C ILE A 96 13.19 6.35 20.35
N LYS A 97 14.15 5.60 20.84
CA LYS A 97 14.88 5.88 22.08
C LYS A 97 16.33 6.16 21.78
N TRP A 98 16.75 7.42 21.95
CA TRP A 98 18.16 7.79 21.86
C TRP A 98 18.88 7.56 23.18
N ARG A 99 20.12 7.10 23.07
CA ARG A 99 21.09 6.99 24.15
C ARG A 99 22.36 7.71 23.72
N PHE A 100 22.70 8.78 24.45
CA PHE A 100 23.89 9.59 24.19
C PHE A 100 24.98 9.26 25.19
N PHE A 101 26.20 9.09 24.71
CA PHE A 101 27.41 8.95 25.50
C PHE A 101 28.22 10.23 25.37
N SER A 102 28.54 10.86 26.49
CA SER A 102 29.11 12.21 26.50
C SER A 102 30.29 12.34 27.45
N GLU A 103 31.02 13.44 27.30
CA GLU A 103 32.13 13.80 28.18
C GLU A 103 31.99 15.28 28.58
N ASN A 104 32.36 15.61 29.83
CA ASN A 104 32.27 16.95 30.42
C ASN A 104 30.87 17.60 30.30
N THR A 105 29.82 16.78 30.24
CA THR A 105 28.43 17.19 29.95
C THR A 105 27.57 16.98 31.19
N THR A 106 26.78 18.00 31.55
CA THR A 106 25.78 17.91 32.62
C THR A 106 24.34 17.88 32.10
N GLU A 107 24.14 18.31 30.84
CA GLU A 107 22.82 18.44 30.25
C GLU A 107 22.90 18.22 28.73
N ILE A 108 22.01 17.37 28.21
CA ILE A 108 21.74 17.23 26.79
C ILE A 108 20.26 17.60 26.58
N ALA A 109 20.00 18.46 25.61
CA ALA A 109 18.64 18.84 25.24
C ALA A 109 18.40 18.52 23.75
N VAL A 110 17.23 17.99 23.45
CA VAL A 110 16.81 17.73 22.08
C VAL A 110 15.64 18.62 21.75
N LYS A 111 15.79 19.42 20.70
CA LYS A 111 14.72 20.28 20.19
C LYS A 111 14.08 19.56 18.99
N PHE A 112 12.82 19.11 19.14
CA PHE A 112 11.99 18.59 18.06
C PHE A 112 11.14 19.73 17.49
N ALA A 113 11.30 20.05 16.23
CA ALA A 113 10.74 21.26 15.62
C ALA A 113 10.99 22.50 16.50
N ASP A 114 9.96 23.02 17.16
CA ASP A 114 10.07 24.17 18.07
C ASP A 114 10.03 23.83 19.56
N SER A 115 9.78 22.56 19.91
CA SER A 115 9.66 22.10 21.30
C SER A 115 11.00 21.58 21.84
N LEU A 116 11.47 22.14 22.94
CA LEU A 116 12.70 21.74 23.63
C LEU A 116 12.40 20.68 24.69
N HIS A 117 13.07 19.55 24.60
CA HIS A 117 12.94 18.44 25.53
C HIS A 117 14.29 18.16 26.21
N GLN A 118 14.25 17.98 27.52
CA GLN A 118 15.41 17.60 28.30
C GLN A 118 15.54 16.08 28.31
N THR A 119 16.79 15.61 28.19
CA THR A 119 17.09 14.18 28.33
C THR A 119 17.10 13.78 29.80
N THR A 120 16.82 12.51 30.06
CA THR A 120 16.99 11.89 31.36
C THR A 120 18.42 11.38 31.49
N ARG A 121 19.12 11.78 32.57
CA ARG A 121 20.45 11.30 32.87
C ARG A 121 20.39 9.89 33.48
N SER A 122 20.94 8.89 32.80
CA SER A 122 20.95 7.49 33.26
C SER A 122 22.21 7.13 34.05
N SER A 123 23.33 7.77 33.73
CA SER A 123 24.61 7.65 34.48
C SER A 123 25.41 8.95 34.37
N GLU A 124 26.65 8.98 34.85
CA GLU A 124 27.49 10.19 34.81
C GLU A 124 27.65 10.76 33.39
N ASN A 125 27.83 9.87 32.41
CA ASN A 125 28.13 10.25 31.02
C ASN A 125 27.06 9.73 30.02
N GLU A 126 25.91 9.28 30.50
CA GLU A 126 24.85 8.69 29.67
C GLU A 126 23.52 9.42 29.86
N PHE A 127 22.90 9.78 28.76
CA PHE A 127 21.61 10.48 28.67
C PHE A 127 20.68 9.77 27.73
N THR A 128 19.39 9.73 28.05
CA THR A 128 18.35 9.09 27.24
C THR A 128 17.15 9.99 27.03
N ILE A 129 16.51 9.83 25.86
CA ILE A 129 15.22 10.43 25.53
C ILE A 129 14.48 9.51 24.57
N SER A 130 13.16 9.47 24.64
CA SER A 130 12.32 8.77 23.67
C SER A 130 11.27 9.67 23.06
N THR A 131 10.85 9.34 21.85
CA THR A 131 9.72 9.97 21.17
C THR A 131 9.01 8.97 20.28
N LEU A 132 7.74 9.23 19.99
CA LEU A 132 6.94 8.47 19.04
C LEU A 132 6.96 9.21 17.70
N ALA A 133 7.38 8.51 16.62
CA ALA A 133 7.47 9.07 15.27
C ALA A 133 6.10 9.07 14.60
N MET A 134 5.35 10.17 14.71
CA MET A 134 4.03 10.33 14.08
C MET A 134 4.08 11.18 12.82
N GLU A 135 5.04 12.10 12.72
CA GLU A 135 5.21 13.01 11.60
C GLU A 135 6.69 13.30 11.34
N ALA A 136 7.00 13.70 10.12
CA ALA A 136 8.37 14.08 9.75
C ALA A 136 8.72 15.43 10.37
N ILE A 137 9.79 15.45 11.19
CA ILE A 137 10.23 16.65 11.90
C ILE A 137 11.76 16.78 11.89
N PRO A 138 12.30 18.00 11.76
CA PRO A 138 13.70 18.26 12.07
C PRO A 138 13.93 18.22 13.58
N TYR A 139 15.10 17.74 14.00
CA TYR A 139 15.48 17.82 15.41
C TYR A 139 16.93 18.25 15.57
N LYS A 140 17.22 18.86 16.70
CA LYS A 140 18.51 19.42 17.03
C LYS A 140 18.94 18.99 18.42
N ILE A 141 20.15 18.45 18.53
CA ILE A 141 20.75 18.01 19.77
C ILE A 141 21.73 19.10 20.24
N GLY A 142 21.57 19.56 21.47
CA GLY A 142 22.47 20.53 22.10
C GLY A 142 23.08 19.99 23.37
N VAL A 143 24.34 20.35 23.65
CA VAL A 143 25.07 19.92 24.85
C VAL A 143 25.53 21.10 25.68
N SER A 144 25.45 20.94 27.00
CA SER A 144 25.82 21.98 27.98
C SER A 144 26.49 21.38 29.22
N ASN A 145 27.26 22.21 29.91
CA ASN A 145 27.67 21.94 31.29
C ASN A 145 27.47 23.22 32.16
N ALA A 146 27.90 23.16 33.40
CA ALA A 146 27.73 24.27 34.35
C ALA A 146 28.44 25.55 33.89
N LYS A 147 29.56 25.45 33.16
CA LYS A 147 30.39 26.56 32.71
C LYS A 147 30.08 27.01 31.29
N VAL A 148 29.74 26.06 30.40
CA VAL A 148 29.57 26.29 28.95
C VAL A 148 28.18 25.88 28.54
N LYS A 149 27.35 26.82 28.12
CA LYS A 149 25.99 26.58 27.63
C LYS A 149 25.99 26.50 26.10
N ASN A 150 25.23 25.56 25.56
CA ASN A 150 25.09 25.32 24.10
C ASN A 150 26.44 25.27 23.38
N ALA A 151 27.40 24.52 23.94
CA ALA A 151 28.76 24.44 23.43
C ALA A 151 28.86 23.92 22.01
N ASP A 152 27.91 23.04 21.64
CA ASP A 152 27.79 22.46 20.32
C ASP A 152 26.33 22.07 20.05
N SER A 153 25.96 22.04 18.77
CA SER A 153 24.63 21.60 18.37
C SER A 153 24.65 20.99 16.97
N ILE A 154 24.00 19.84 16.84
CA ILE A 154 23.92 19.08 15.60
C ILE A 154 22.45 18.97 15.21
N SER A 155 22.14 19.21 13.93
CA SER A 155 20.77 19.12 13.40
C SER A 155 20.64 17.89 12.53
N TYR A 156 19.50 17.22 12.65
CA TYR A 156 19.13 16.01 11.93
C TYR A 156 17.68 16.07 11.46
N ALA A 157 17.30 15.14 10.60
CA ALA A 157 15.93 14.95 10.14
C ALA A 157 15.37 13.60 10.61
N LEU A 158 14.15 13.61 11.13
CA LEU A 158 13.32 12.43 11.31
C LEU A 158 12.28 12.43 10.19
N SER A 159 12.40 11.47 9.28
CA SER A 159 11.44 11.23 8.21
C SER A 159 10.53 10.07 8.60
N VAL A 160 9.23 10.24 8.42
CA VAL A 160 8.22 9.23 8.74
C VAL A 160 7.57 8.76 7.46
N ILE A 161 7.56 7.44 7.26
CA ILE A 161 6.87 6.79 6.15
C ILE A 161 5.43 6.57 6.60
N PRO A 162 4.44 7.21 5.95
CA PRO A 162 3.04 6.96 6.25
C PRO A 162 2.65 5.55 5.81
N ASP A 163 1.65 4.99 6.46
CA ASP A 163 1.01 3.75 6.06
C ASP A 163 0.02 4.03 4.92
N GLU A 164 0.07 3.24 3.84
CA GLU A 164 -0.76 3.42 2.64
C GLU A 164 -2.14 2.79 2.82
N PHE A 165 -3.04 3.04 1.88
CA PHE A 165 -4.34 2.37 1.83
C PHE A 165 -4.17 1.03 1.12
N PRO A 166 -4.90 -0.02 1.57
CA PRO A 166 -4.93 -1.28 0.84
C PRO A 166 -5.57 -1.11 -0.54
N ALA A 167 -5.31 -2.04 -1.43
CA ALA A 167 -5.89 -2.09 -2.77
C ALA A 167 -6.63 -3.40 -3.00
N VAL A 168 -7.74 -3.34 -3.76
CA VAL A 168 -8.51 -4.51 -4.17
C VAL A 168 -8.90 -4.39 -5.63
N THR A 169 -8.71 -5.47 -6.39
CA THR A 169 -9.16 -5.62 -7.76
C THR A 169 -9.90 -6.94 -7.92
N VAL A 170 -10.96 -6.96 -8.73
CA VAL A 170 -11.82 -8.14 -8.92
C VAL A 170 -12.22 -8.24 -10.38
N GLN A 171 -12.20 -9.45 -10.90
CA GLN A 171 -12.78 -9.83 -12.18
C GLN A 171 -13.94 -10.78 -11.92
N ARG A 172 -15.08 -10.51 -12.57
CA ARG A 172 -16.26 -11.38 -12.57
C ARG A 172 -16.19 -12.32 -13.76
N PHE A 173 -16.48 -13.58 -13.50
CA PHE A 173 -16.64 -14.61 -14.52
C PHE A 173 -18.08 -15.12 -14.44
N GLU A 174 -18.76 -15.12 -15.56
CA GLU A 174 -20.10 -15.66 -15.68
C GLU A 174 -20.01 -17.12 -16.13
N ASP A 175 -20.78 -18.00 -15.50
CA ASP A 175 -20.99 -19.33 -16.00
C ASP A 175 -22.00 -19.26 -17.15
N SER A 176 -21.61 -19.63 -18.35
CA SER A 176 -22.50 -19.64 -19.51
C SER A 176 -23.68 -20.61 -19.37
N THR A 177 -23.62 -21.54 -18.42
CA THR A 177 -24.65 -22.55 -18.18
C THR A 177 -25.60 -22.13 -17.03
N ASN A 178 -25.16 -21.30 -16.10
CA ASN A 178 -25.98 -20.84 -14.97
C ASN A 178 -25.65 -19.40 -14.57
N ASN A 179 -26.49 -18.46 -14.97
CA ASN A 179 -26.33 -17.02 -14.68
C ASN A 179 -26.61 -16.64 -13.22
N LYS A 180 -27.09 -17.57 -12.39
CA LYS A 180 -27.31 -17.40 -10.94
C LYS A 180 -26.09 -17.74 -10.09
N PHE A 181 -24.98 -18.19 -10.71
CA PHE A 181 -23.69 -18.37 -10.06
C PHE A 181 -22.69 -17.32 -10.55
N LEU A 182 -22.29 -16.43 -9.66
CA LEU A 182 -21.27 -15.43 -9.96
C LEU A 182 -19.94 -15.88 -9.35
N ASN A 183 -18.94 -16.00 -10.20
CA ASN A 183 -17.58 -16.37 -9.79
C ASN A 183 -16.67 -15.15 -9.88
N PHE A 184 -15.86 -14.95 -8.86
CA PHE A 184 -14.94 -13.84 -8.74
C PHE A 184 -13.52 -14.34 -8.52
N LEU A 185 -12.58 -13.74 -9.23
CA LEU A 185 -11.16 -13.83 -8.97
C LEU A 185 -10.66 -12.44 -8.66
N GLY A 186 -10.02 -12.27 -7.51
CA GLY A 186 -9.52 -10.98 -7.08
C GLY A 186 -8.11 -11.03 -6.56
N GLU A 187 -7.50 -9.85 -6.51
CA GLU A 187 -6.21 -9.61 -5.90
C GLU A 187 -6.33 -8.46 -4.91
N ILE A 188 -5.73 -8.63 -3.74
CA ILE A 188 -5.63 -7.64 -2.68
C ILE A 188 -4.18 -7.41 -2.31
N SER A 189 -3.82 -6.16 -2.01
CA SER A 189 -2.44 -5.81 -1.64
C SER A 189 -2.39 -4.63 -0.66
N ASP A 190 -1.29 -4.58 0.11
CA ASP A 190 -0.99 -3.56 1.09
C ASP A 190 0.52 -3.51 1.35
N ASP A 191 1.04 -2.39 1.85
CA ASP A 191 2.48 -2.23 2.11
C ASP A 191 2.97 -2.97 3.37
N TYR A 192 2.10 -3.18 4.37
CA TYR A 192 2.45 -3.90 5.60
C TYR A 192 1.65 -5.18 5.81
N GLY A 193 0.38 -5.21 5.47
CA GLY A 193 -0.42 -6.44 5.54
C GLY A 193 -1.92 -6.22 5.62
N LEU A 194 -2.64 -7.26 5.25
CA LEU A 194 -4.08 -7.28 5.13
C LEU A 194 -4.71 -8.00 6.32
N ARG A 195 -5.85 -7.50 6.81
CA ARG A 195 -6.52 -8.04 8.00
C ARG A 195 -7.87 -8.68 7.69
N VAL A 196 -8.71 -8.03 6.89
CA VAL A 196 -10.08 -8.46 6.62
C VAL A 196 -10.42 -8.22 5.15
N LEU A 197 -11.11 -9.18 4.53
CA LEU A 197 -11.75 -9.03 3.24
C LEU A 197 -13.22 -9.42 3.40
N ASN A 198 -14.11 -8.51 3.00
CA ASN A 198 -15.54 -8.72 3.05
C ASN A 198 -16.16 -8.57 1.65
N PHE A 199 -17.17 -9.36 1.41
CA PHE A 199 -18.12 -9.17 0.31
C PHE A 199 -19.38 -8.54 0.90
N HIS A 200 -19.82 -7.45 0.30
CA HIS A 200 -21.03 -6.73 0.70
C HIS A 200 -22.03 -6.79 -0.43
N TYR A 201 -23.28 -7.02 -0.10
CA TYR A 201 -24.39 -6.92 -1.05
C TYR A 201 -25.61 -6.28 -0.41
N GLU A 202 -26.40 -5.65 -1.26
CA GLU A 202 -27.66 -5.00 -0.91
C GLU A 202 -28.70 -5.43 -1.95
N LEU A 203 -29.73 -6.12 -1.48
CA LEU A 203 -30.84 -6.58 -2.29
C LEU A 203 -31.97 -5.53 -2.21
N GLU A 204 -32.33 -4.98 -3.35
CA GLU A 204 -33.51 -4.12 -3.53
C GLU A 204 -34.59 -4.94 -4.24
N ARG A 205 -35.74 -5.08 -3.60
CA ARG A 205 -36.88 -5.77 -4.15
C ARG A 205 -38.01 -4.79 -4.44
N VAL A 206 -38.57 -4.87 -5.63
CA VAL A 206 -39.68 -4.01 -6.07
C VAL A 206 -40.94 -4.84 -6.26
N ASP A 207 -42.09 -4.19 -6.08
CA ASP A 207 -43.39 -4.79 -6.45
C ASP A 207 -43.63 -4.75 -7.95
N GLY A 208 -44.73 -5.35 -8.41
CA GLY A 208 -45.14 -5.34 -9.84
C GLY A 208 -45.44 -3.97 -10.42
N ILE A 209 -45.42 -2.90 -9.62
CA ILE A 209 -45.64 -1.50 -10.02
C ILE A 209 -44.33 -0.71 -10.01
N GLY A 210 -43.22 -1.32 -9.47
CA GLY A 210 -41.91 -0.71 -9.37
C GLY A 210 -41.63 0.02 -8.04
N ASP A 211 -42.50 -0.12 -7.04
CA ASP A 211 -42.28 0.43 -5.70
C ASP A 211 -41.42 -0.51 -4.86
N LEU A 212 -40.43 0.08 -4.13
CA LEU A 212 -39.53 -0.66 -3.26
C LEU A 212 -40.31 -1.34 -2.11
N ILE A 213 -40.29 -2.67 -2.06
CA ILE A 213 -40.97 -3.45 -1.00
C ILE A 213 -40.00 -3.79 0.14
N ASP A 214 -38.75 -4.12 -0.20
CA ASP A 214 -37.74 -4.60 0.76
C ASP A 214 -36.34 -4.17 0.30
N ALA A 215 -35.49 -3.85 1.28
CA ALA A 215 -34.08 -3.59 1.06
C ALA A 215 -33.28 -4.16 2.23
N GLY A 216 -32.40 -5.11 1.94
CA GLY A 216 -31.54 -5.76 2.92
C GLY A 216 -30.08 -5.65 2.52
N ALA A 217 -29.23 -5.19 3.45
CA ALA A 217 -27.78 -5.17 3.24
C ALA A 217 -27.12 -6.23 4.12
N GLU A 218 -26.29 -7.06 3.51
CA GLU A 218 -25.56 -8.11 4.21
C GLU A 218 -24.06 -8.06 3.89
N ARG A 219 -23.29 -8.74 4.75
CA ARG A 219 -21.83 -8.79 4.63
C ARG A 219 -21.34 -10.20 4.95
N GLU A 220 -20.53 -10.72 4.05
CA GLU A 220 -19.87 -12.01 4.21
C GLU A 220 -18.35 -11.86 4.25
N SER A 221 -17.68 -12.67 5.08
CA SER A 221 -16.22 -12.68 5.13
C SER A 221 -15.66 -13.58 4.03
N VAL A 222 -14.75 -13.06 3.24
CA VAL A 222 -14.07 -13.81 2.19
C VAL A 222 -12.73 -14.32 2.71
N PRO A 223 -12.46 -15.63 2.66
CA PRO A 223 -11.19 -16.17 3.15
C PRO A 223 -10.00 -15.79 2.25
N PHE A 224 -8.90 -15.43 2.88
CA PHE A 224 -7.61 -15.19 2.25
C PHE A 224 -6.48 -15.46 3.25
N SER A 225 -5.20 -15.31 2.88
CA SER A 225 -4.06 -15.43 3.80
C SER A 225 -3.88 -14.12 4.59
N PRO A 226 -4.29 -14.06 5.87
CA PRO A 226 -4.16 -12.84 6.68
C PRO A 226 -2.69 -12.45 6.89
N PHE A 227 -2.45 -11.16 7.14
CA PHE A 227 -1.13 -10.55 7.34
C PHE A 227 -0.16 -10.68 6.15
N SER A 228 -0.64 -11.13 4.99
CA SER A 228 0.12 -11.09 3.74
C SER A 228 0.05 -9.69 3.13
N LYS A 229 1.14 -9.27 2.47
CA LYS A 229 1.18 -8.00 1.73
C LYS A 229 0.45 -8.08 0.39
N ARG A 230 0.27 -9.28 -0.14
CA ARG A 230 -0.46 -9.55 -1.37
C ARG A 230 -1.08 -10.93 -1.28
N SER A 231 -2.34 -11.03 -1.67
CA SER A 231 -3.05 -12.29 -1.74
C SER A 231 -4.03 -12.30 -2.91
N GLN A 232 -4.16 -13.45 -3.55
CA GLN A 232 -5.26 -13.71 -4.46
C GLN A 232 -6.37 -14.40 -3.69
N PHE A 233 -7.60 -14.17 -4.10
CA PHE A 233 -8.77 -14.84 -3.57
C PHE A 233 -9.73 -15.20 -4.69
N THR A 234 -10.52 -16.24 -4.43
CA THR A 234 -11.66 -16.62 -5.25
C THR A 234 -12.90 -16.59 -4.39
N TYR A 235 -14.01 -16.16 -4.96
CA TYR A 235 -15.29 -16.16 -4.29
C TYR A 235 -16.37 -16.56 -5.28
N SER A 236 -17.22 -17.53 -4.89
CA SER A 236 -18.35 -18.00 -5.69
C SER A 236 -19.63 -17.68 -4.93
N TRP A 237 -20.53 -16.97 -5.57
CA TRP A 237 -21.77 -16.51 -4.99
C TRP A 237 -22.97 -17.15 -5.66
N ASP A 238 -23.77 -17.88 -4.88
CA ASP A 238 -24.97 -18.55 -5.33
C ASP A 238 -26.21 -17.68 -5.04
N LEU A 239 -26.73 -17.00 -6.05
CA LEU A 239 -27.90 -16.15 -5.95
C LEU A 239 -29.19 -16.91 -5.67
N ASN A 240 -29.24 -18.25 -5.89
CA ASN A 240 -30.41 -19.05 -5.56
C ASN A 240 -30.71 -19.03 -4.06
N GLN A 241 -29.68 -18.89 -3.21
CA GLN A 241 -29.86 -18.83 -1.75
C GLN A 241 -30.56 -17.55 -1.29
N LEU A 242 -30.52 -16.49 -2.10
CA LEU A 242 -31.20 -15.22 -1.80
C LEU A 242 -32.67 -15.22 -2.20
N GLY A 243 -33.12 -16.24 -2.95
CA GLY A 243 -34.47 -16.28 -3.44
C GLY A 243 -34.83 -15.09 -4.33
N VAL A 244 -33.89 -14.73 -5.23
CA VAL A 244 -34.02 -13.61 -6.17
C VAL A 244 -35.27 -13.76 -7.02
N GLN A 245 -36.06 -12.69 -7.13
CA GLN A 245 -37.29 -12.61 -7.88
C GLN A 245 -37.14 -11.75 -9.14
N PRO A 246 -37.98 -11.91 -10.16
CA PRO A 246 -38.02 -11.03 -11.31
C PRO A 246 -38.13 -9.55 -10.90
N GLY A 247 -37.27 -8.69 -11.46
CA GLY A 247 -37.18 -7.28 -11.12
C GLY A 247 -36.30 -6.94 -9.92
N ASP A 248 -35.80 -7.95 -9.17
CA ASP A 248 -34.85 -7.71 -8.07
C ASP A 248 -33.54 -7.15 -8.61
N LYS A 249 -33.00 -6.18 -7.86
CA LYS A 249 -31.70 -5.56 -8.12
C LYS A 249 -30.78 -5.81 -6.94
N ILE A 250 -29.55 -6.27 -7.21
CA ILE A 250 -28.54 -6.50 -6.19
C ILE A 250 -27.31 -5.67 -6.51
N THR A 251 -26.98 -4.79 -5.59
CA THR A 251 -25.74 -4.02 -5.64
C THR A 251 -24.70 -4.65 -4.72
N TYR A 252 -23.51 -4.93 -5.21
CA TYR A 252 -22.49 -5.61 -4.43
C TYR A 252 -21.09 -5.05 -4.71
N TYR A 253 -20.17 -5.25 -3.73
CA TYR A 253 -18.77 -4.85 -3.82
C TYR A 253 -17.91 -5.63 -2.81
N PHE A 254 -16.61 -5.64 -3.04
CA PHE A 254 -15.63 -6.16 -2.10
C PHE A 254 -14.97 -5.02 -1.35
N GLU A 255 -14.70 -5.24 -0.04
CA GLU A 255 -14.02 -4.29 0.84
C GLU A 255 -12.89 -5.00 1.57
N VAL A 256 -11.67 -4.48 1.42
CA VAL A 256 -10.48 -4.97 2.10
C VAL A 256 -10.00 -3.97 3.15
N TRP A 257 -9.53 -4.47 4.27
CA TRP A 257 -8.99 -3.69 5.38
C TRP A 257 -7.55 -4.07 5.66
N ASP A 258 -6.69 -3.06 5.91
CA ASP A 258 -5.31 -3.24 6.34
C ASP A 258 -5.20 -3.63 7.82
N ASN A 259 -3.96 -3.77 8.30
CA ASN A 259 -3.64 -4.13 9.68
C ASN A 259 -3.09 -2.96 10.51
N ASP A 260 -3.21 -1.69 10.07
CA ASP A 260 -2.69 -0.53 10.81
C ASP A 260 -3.30 -0.47 12.22
N GLY A 261 -2.43 -0.65 13.22
CA GLY A 261 -2.78 -0.57 14.64
C GLY A 261 -2.48 0.77 15.29
N VAL A 262 -1.88 1.71 14.57
CA VAL A 262 -1.44 3.03 15.08
C VAL A 262 -2.48 4.11 14.81
N ASN A 263 -2.84 4.31 13.54
CA ASN A 263 -3.83 5.33 13.14
C ASN A 263 -5.24 4.75 12.94
N GLY A 264 -5.38 3.44 13.07
CA GLY A 264 -6.58 2.67 12.79
C GLY A 264 -6.59 2.11 11.37
N SER A 265 -7.15 0.90 11.24
CA SER A 265 -7.22 0.20 9.94
C SER A 265 -7.95 1.03 8.90
N LYS A 266 -7.36 1.13 7.72
CA LYS A 266 -7.92 1.78 6.52
C LYS A 266 -8.57 0.73 5.63
N SER A 267 -9.53 1.13 4.81
CA SER A 267 -10.16 0.24 3.85
C SER A 267 -10.16 0.79 2.44
N ALA A 268 -10.21 -0.14 1.48
CA ALA A 268 -10.49 0.14 0.08
C ALA A 268 -11.60 -0.78 -0.43
N ARG A 269 -12.34 -0.30 -1.43
CA ARG A 269 -13.48 -0.99 -2.02
C ARG A 269 -13.32 -1.09 -3.53
N THR A 270 -13.88 -2.14 -4.11
CA THR A 270 -14.10 -2.17 -5.56
C THR A 270 -15.18 -1.16 -5.97
N ALA A 271 -15.29 -0.88 -7.26
CA ALA A 271 -16.50 -0.26 -7.78
C ALA A 271 -17.71 -1.13 -7.42
N LYS A 272 -18.86 -0.48 -7.19
CA LYS A 272 -20.13 -1.20 -7.04
C LYS A 272 -20.48 -1.88 -8.35
N MET A 273 -20.80 -3.16 -8.26
CA MET A 273 -21.29 -3.99 -9.36
C MET A 273 -22.78 -4.23 -9.14
N ILE A 274 -23.51 -4.42 -10.22
CA ILE A 274 -24.95 -4.61 -10.16
C ILE A 274 -25.28 -5.92 -10.85
N PHE A 275 -26.19 -6.66 -10.24
CA PHE A 275 -26.93 -7.77 -10.83
C PHE A 275 -28.40 -7.38 -10.84
N GLU A 276 -29.04 -7.47 -12.00
CA GLU A 276 -30.47 -7.19 -12.17
C GLU A 276 -31.13 -8.47 -12.71
N MET A 277 -32.16 -8.92 -12.04
CA MET A 277 -32.99 -10.00 -12.53
C MET A 277 -34.03 -9.41 -13.46
N PRO A 278 -34.13 -9.84 -14.73
CA PRO A 278 -35.14 -9.29 -15.65
C PRO A 278 -36.55 -9.39 -15.05
N THR A 279 -37.37 -8.41 -15.33
CA THR A 279 -38.81 -8.45 -15.05
C THR A 279 -39.49 -9.55 -15.88
N LEU A 280 -40.73 -9.88 -15.56
CA LEU A 280 -41.51 -10.87 -16.33
C LEU A 280 -41.63 -10.46 -17.80
N ASP A 281 -41.98 -9.19 -18.05
CA ASP A 281 -42.17 -8.65 -19.40
C ASP A 281 -40.85 -8.65 -20.20
N GLU A 282 -39.74 -8.20 -19.60
CA GLU A 282 -38.43 -8.22 -20.23
C GLU A 282 -37.95 -9.65 -20.54
N PHE A 283 -38.24 -10.61 -19.65
CA PHE A 283 -37.88 -11.99 -19.88
C PHE A 283 -38.68 -12.61 -21.04
N GLU A 284 -40.00 -12.30 -21.16
CA GLU A 284 -40.83 -12.76 -22.27
C GLU A 284 -40.30 -12.17 -23.60
N GLU A 285 -39.96 -10.89 -23.63
CA GLU A 285 -39.38 -10.24 -24.81
C GLU A 285 -38.04 -10.89 -25.21
N MET A 286 -37.11 -11.11 -24.25
CA MET A 286 -35.84 -11.79 -24.48
C MET A 286 -36.01 -13.23 -24.96
N ALA A 287 -37.03 -13.92 -24.47
CA ALA A 287 -37.31 -15.30 -24.87
C ALA A 287 -37.88 -15.35 -26.31
N GLU A 288 -38.74 -14.38 -26.69
CA GLU A 288 -39.24 -14.24 -28.08
C GLU A 288 -38.08 -13.91 -29.05
N GLU A 289 -37.23 -12.95 -28.70
CA GLU A 289 -36.06 -12.60 -29.52
C GLU A 289 -35.16 -13.82 -29.78
N ARG A 290 -34.81 -14.56 -28.70
CA ARG A 290 -34.02 -15.80 -28.84
C ARG A 290 -34.68 -16.87 -29.67
N ASN A 291 -36.01 -17.00 -29.58
CA ASN A 291 -36.76 -17.93 -30.42
C ASN A 291 -36.72 -17.53 -31.91
N GLU A 292 -36.76 -16.25 -32.22
CA GLU A 292 -36.60 -15.74 -33.58
C GLU A 292 -35.19 -15.98 -34.12
N GLU A 293 -34.14 -15.70 -33.33
CA GLU A 293 -32.76 -15.98 -33.70
C GLU A 293 -32.52 -17.48 -33.97
N ILE A 294 -32.99 -18.37 -33.08
CA ILE A 294 -32.89 -19.83 -33.28
C ILE A 294 -33.61 -20.25 -34.56
N LYS A 295 -34.78 -19.67 -34.85
CA LYS A 295 -35.56 -19.97 -36.06
C LYS A 295 -34.83 -19.51 -37.34
N ASP A 296 -34.19 -18.35 -37.29
CA ASP A 296 -33.43 -17.83 -38.40
C ASP A 296 -32.17 -18.66 -38.67
N GLU A 297 -31.41 -18.99 -37.63
CA GLU A 297 -30.24 -19.89 -37.72
C GLU A 297 -30.65 -21.27 -38.25
N LEU A 298 -31.76 -21.85 -37.77
CA LEU A 298 -32.27 -23.12 -38.27
C LEU A 298 -32.69 -23.05 -39.75
N SER A 299 -33.28 -21.91 -40.13
CA SER A 299 -33.69 -21.69 -41.52
C SER A 299 -32.50 -21.57 -42.46
N GLU A 300 -31.39 -20.98 -42.03
CA GLU A 300 -30.15 -20.92 -42.79
C GLU A 300 -29.49 -22.29 -42.86
N THR A 301 -29.39 -23.01 -41.75
CA THR A 301 -28.85 -24.39 -41.71
C THR A 301 -29.64 -25.31 -42.61
N ILE A 302 -30.97 -25.22 -42.70
CA ILE A 302 -31.81 -25.98 -43.63
C ILE A 302 -31.46 -25.70 -45.10
N LYS A 303 -31.06 -24.47 -45.45
CA LYS A 303 -30.61 -24.14 -46.80
C LYS A 303 -29.25 -24.80 -47.06
N ASP A 304 -28.34 -24.74 -46.11
CA ASP A 304 -27.02 -25.38 -46.21
C ASP A 304 -27.14 -26.90 -46.40
N VAL A 305 -28.07 -27.54 -45.63
CA VAL A 305 -28.35 -28.99 -45.78
C VAL A 305 -28.93 -29.31 -47.16
N LYS A 306 -29.81 -28.46 -47.73
CA LYS A 306 -30.32 -28.69 -49.07
C LYS A 306 -29.22 -28.56 -50.11
N GLU A 307 -28.40 -27.51 -50.03
CA GLU A 307 -27.27 -27.31 -50.94
C GLU A 307 -26.28 -28.50 -50.86
N LEU A 308 -25.96 -28.96 -49.63
CA LEU A 308 -25.13 -30.13 -49.45
C LEU A 308 -25.76 -31.38 -50.05
N THR A 309 -27.05 -31.56 -49.93
CA THR A 309 -27.78 -32.70 -50.50
C THR A 309 -27.71 -32.68 -52.02
N ASP A 310 -27.93 -31.51 -52.63
CA ASP A 310 -27.85 -31.33 -54.11
C ASP A 310 -26.41 -31.57 -54.57
N ASP A 311 -25.40 -31.02 -53.88
CA ASP A 311 -23.97 -31.27 -54.18
C ASP A 311 -23.58 -32.79 -54.11
N ILE A 312 -24.10 -33.49 -53.10
CA ILE A 312 -23.91 -34.94 -52.96
C ILE A 312 -24.54 -35.70 -54.15
N GLN A 313 -25.76 -35.29 -54.54
CA GLN A 313 -26.48 -35.94 -55.65
C GLN A 313 -25.75 -35.74 -56.97
N ASP A 314 -25.29 -34.50 -57.26
CA ASP A 314 -24.50 -34.13 -58.39
C ASP A 314 -23.17 -34.94 -58.47
N LEU A 315 -22.53 -35.14 -57.34
CA LEU A 315 -21.31 -35.93 -57.27
C LEU A 315 -21.58 -37.42 -57.50
N GLN A 316 -22.68 -37.96 -56.96
CA GLN A 316 -23.09 -39.33 -57.17
C GLN A 316 -23.37 -39.62 -58.69
N ASP A 317 -24.11 -38.72 -59.38
CA ASP A 317 -24.41 -38.83 -60.79
C ASP A 317 -23.13 -38.80 -61.63
N LYS A 318 -22.18 -37.91 -61.33
CA LYS A 318 -20.87 -37.86 -61.98
C LYS A 318 -20.04 -39.12 -61.75
N MET A 319 -20.12 -39.71 -60.56
CA MET A 319 -19.40 -40.95 -60.23
C MET A 319 -19.98 -42.20 -60.89
N MET A 320 -21.28 -42.24 -61.16
CA MET A 320 -21.93 -43.34 -61.90
C MET A 320 -21.48 -43.43 -63.36
N GLU A 321 -21.05 -42.34 -63.96
CA GLU A 321 -20.57 -42.29 -65.36
C GLU A 321 -19.08 -42.63 -65.48
N LYS A 322 -18.32 -42.61 -64.37
CA LYS A 322 -16.85 -42.87 -64.39
C LYS A 322 -16.49 -44.21 -63.80
N LYS A 323 -15.47 -44.92 -64.45
CA LYS A 323 -14.95 -46.19 -63.97
C LYS A 323 -13.91 -46.05 -62.86
N GLU A 324 -13.25 -44.93 -62.72
CA GLU A 324 -12.21 -44.67 -61.73
C GLU A 324 -12.28 -43.25 -61.26
N LEU A 325 -12.07 -43.03 -59.94
CA LEU A 325 -12.03 -41.68 -59.28
C LEU A 325 -10.71 -40.97 -59.58
N ASN A 326 -10.77 -39.77 -60.10
CA ASN A 326 -9.63 -38.93 -60.33
C ASN A 326 -9.32 -38.07 -59.09
N TRP A 327 -8.27 -37.25 -59.11
CA TRP A 327 -7.87 -36.39 -58.01
C TRP A 327 -8.91 -35.31 -57.67
N GLU A 328 -9.56 -34.78 -58.69
CA GLU A 328 -10.64 -33.75 -58.51
C GLU A 328 -11.86 -34.33 -57.82
N ASP A 329 -12.24 -35.59 -58.12
CA ASP A 329 -13.36 -36.25 -57.47
C ASP A 329 -13.07 -36.51 -55.97
N LYS A 330 -11.81 -36.86 -55.61
CA LYS A 330 -11.39 -37.04 -54.24
C LYS A 330 -11.45 -35.72 -53.47
N LYS A 331 -11.00 -34.63 -54.07
CA LYS A 331 -11.06 -33.29 -53.47
C LYS A 331 -12.51 -32.83 -53.24
N ALA A 332 -13.41 -33.07 -54.21
CA ALA A 332 -14.82 -32.78 -54.06
C ALA A 332 -15.47 -33.55 -52.92
N ILE A 333 -15.09 -34.83 -52.72
CA ILE A 333 -15.53 -35.63 -51.56
C ILE A 333 -15.03 -35.00 -50.25
N GLU A 334 -13.76 -34.57 -50.17
CA GLU A 334 -13.21 -33.95 -48.98
C GLU A 334 -13.95 -32.64 -48.65
N GLU A 335 -14.22 -31.80 -49.63
CA GLU A 335 -14.99 -30.56 -49.47
C GLU A 335 -16.43 -30.83 -48.99
N LEU A 336 -17.09 -31.89 -49.51
CA LEU A 336 -18.42 -32.27 -49.02
C LEU A 336 -18.41 -32.80 -47.59
N LEU A 337 -17.38 -33.57 -47.21
CA LEU A 337 -17.21 -34.02 -45.83
C LEU A 337 -17.00 -32.88 -44.86
N GLU A 338 -16.22 -31.86 -45.27
CA GLU A 338 -16.03 -30.64 -44.46
C GLU A 338 -17.31 -29.84 -44.32
N LYS A 339 -18.10 -29.67 -45.42
CA LYS A 339 -19.43 -29.05 -45.36
C LYS A 339 -20.37 -29.84 -44.48
N GLN A 340 -20.37 -31.17 -44.53
CA GLN A 340 -21.20 -32.00 -43.66
C GLN A 340 -20.84 -31.80 -42.17
N GLN A 341 -19.55 -31.82 -41.83
CA GLN A 341 -19.12 -31.55 -40.45
C GLN A 341 -19.54 -30.18 -39.94
N ASN A 342 -19.43 -29.15 -40.77
CA ASN A 342 -19.88 -27.80 -40.43
C ASN A 342 -21.39 -27.76 -40.15
N VAL A 343 -22.19 -28.41 -40.99
CA VAL A 343 -23.66 -28.48 -40.77
C VAL A 343 -24.00 -29.27 -39.50
N GLU A 344 -23.31 -30.38 -39.24
CA GLU A 344 -23.49 -31.16 -38.02
C GLU A 344 -23.19 -30.29 -36.77
N GLN A 345 -22.12 -29.49 -36.81
CA GLN A 345 -21.77 -28.58 -35.72
C GLN A 345 -22.82 -27.48 -35.54
N GLN A 346 -23.29 -26.82 -36.61
CA GLN A 346 -24.37 -25.82 -36.56
C GLN A 346 -25.64 -26.38 -35.95
N VAL A 347 -26.04 -27.59 -36.33
CA VAL A 347 -27.23 -28.26 -35.77
C VAL A 347 -27.08 -28.51 -34.27
N GLU A 348 -25.91 -28.95 -33.81
CA GLU A 348 -25.69 -29.18 -32.36
C GLU A 348 -25.66 -27.86 -31.56
N GLU A 349 -25.07 -26.82 -32.11
CA GLU A 349 -25.07 -25.48 -31.50
C GLU A 349 -26.51 -24.92 -31.38
N ILE A 350 -27.31 -25.04 -32.43
CA ILE A 350 -28.73 -24.63 -32.44
C ILE A 350 -29.53 -25.43 -31.41
N LYS A 351 -29.31 -26.74 -31.31
CA LYS A 351 -29.94 -27.62 -30.35
C LYS A 351 -29.58 -27.24 -28.91
N GLU A 352 -28.31 -26.93 -28.64
CA GLU A 352 -27.87 -26.45 -27.32
C GLU A 352 -28.55 -25.12 -26.98
N LYS A 353 -28.56 -24.16 -27.90
CA LYS A 353 -29.25 -22.87 -27.71
C LYS A 353 -30.75 -23.05 -27.43
N TYR A 354 -31.41 -23.92 -28.18
CA TYR A 354 -32.84 -24.21 -27.99
C TYR A 354 -33.11 -24.85 -26.63
N ASN A 355 -32.34 -25.86 -26.25
CA ASN A 355 -32.51 -26.53 -24.96
C ASN A 355 -32.28 -25.57 -23.79
N LYS A 356 -31.24 -24.70 -23.91
CA LYS A 356 -30.99 -23.67 -22.91
C LYS A 356 -32.15 -22.70 -22.79
N ASN A 357 -32.66 -22.18 -23.91
CA ASN A 357 -33.80 -21.26 -23.92
C ASN A 357 -35.06 -21.91 -23.30
N LEU A 358 -35.29 -23.19 -23.57
CA LEU A 358 -36.41 -23.93 -23.01
C LEU A 358 -36.28 -24.13 -21.50
N THR A 359 -35.06 -24.41 -21.02
CA THR A 359 -34.78 -24.52 -19.58
C THR A 359 -35.00 -23.20 -18.87
N ASP A 360 -34.42 -22.08 -19.42
CA ASP A 360 -34.58 -20.76 -18.89
C ASP A 360 -36.08 -20.36 -18.78
N GLN A 361 -36.88 -20.66 -19.83
CA GLN A 361 -38.32 -20.38 -19.83
C GLN A 361 -39.08 -21.19 -18.77
N ASN A 362 -38.75 -22.47 -18.57
CA ASN A 362 -39.38 -23.30 -17.57
C ASN A 362 -39.05 -22.85 -16.14
N ASP A 363 -37.77 -22.56 -15.87
CA ASP A 363 -37.34 -22.05 -14.57
C ASP A 363 -38.02 -20.71 -14.24
N PHE A 364 -38.15 -19.84 -15.22
CA PHE A 364 -38.78 -18.54 -15.06
C PHE A 364 -40.29 -18.67 -14.81
N LYS A 365 -40.96 -19.58 -15.52
CA LYS A 365 -42.37 -19.88 -15.33
C LYS A 365 -42.67 -20.43 -13.96
N GLU A 366 -41.83 -21.35 -13.45
CA GLU A 366 -41.95 -21.89 -12.11
C GLU A 366 -41.82 -20.79 -11.04
N VAL A 367 -40.90 -19.86 -11.20
CA VAL A 367 -40.73 -18.70 -10.32
C VAL A 367 -41.94 -17.79 -10.37
N SER A 368 -42.44 -17.50 -11.57
CA SER A 368 -43.63 -16.64 -11.80
C SER A 368 -44.89 -17.23 -11.15
N GLU A 369 -45.14 -18.54 -11.30
CA GLU A 369 -46.27 -19.22 -10.69
C GLU A 369 -46.20 -19.15 -9.14
N ARG A 370 -45.01 -19.35 -8.55
CA ARG A 370 -44.81 -19.22 -7.10
C ARG A 370 -45.06 -17.79 -6.57
N ILE A 371 -44.82 -16.78 -7.37
CA ILE A 371 -45.09 -15.39 -6.99
C ILE A 371 -46.59 -15.09 -7.06
N MET A 372 -47.31 -15.63 -8.05
CA MET A 372 -48.75 -15.41 -8.18
C MET A 372 -49.58 -16.21 -7.12
N GLU A 373 -49.03 -17.27 -6.53
CA GLU A 373 -49.67 -18.05 -5.46
C GLU A 373 -49.52 -17.44 -4.06
N LYS A 374 -48.69 -16.45 -3.87
CA LYS A 374 -48.48 -15.73 -2.60
C LYS A 374 -49.23 -14.41 -2.54
#